data_610f06c98e3c2d516be981bde4167f97
#
_entry.id   610f06c98e3c2d516be981bde4167f97
#
_cell.length_a   1.000
_cell.length_b   1.000
_cell.length_c   1.000
_cell.angle_alpha   90.00
_cell.angle_beta   90.00
_cell.angle_gamma   90.00
#
_symmetry.space_group_name_H-M   'P 1'
#
loop_
_entity.id
_entity.type
_entity.pdbx_description
1 polymer ?
#
loop_
_entity_poly.entity_id
_entity_poly.type
_entity_poly.pdbx_seq_one_letter_code
_entity_poly.pdbx_strand_id
1 'polypeptide(L)'
;MTNEYHLPGIRVAERRIEVPLDWSAGTAAAGTIELLVRELVDPDRARDELPLLAFLQGGPGGSNPRPLRRDGWIDEALRDYRVVLVDQRGTGGSTPLEAVDVAGLDAAAGADLLALHRADSIVRDLEHVRETLYGGRRWATLGQSYGGFLTLTYLSMAPEALTACYVCGGIPGTPPRAAEVYARTFDRVAAKTAEMYRRFPADVEAIARIADRLAEGDVALPDGDVLTVRRFQSLGIDLGMKPGHERLHWLVEKAFARPGRLSEAFLADVQSLSSSAGNPLFWTLQESIYGDPASGPTAWAAQTERDRRPVFDESRRPLMFTGEMAFPWMFDEVRLLRGFRDAVHALAERADWTPLYDLDRLAANDVPLAAAVYFDDMDVDAGLQLETLAAPL
;
A
#
# COMPACT_ATOMS: atom_id res chain seq x y z
N MET A 1 24.32 0.03 16.72
CA MET A 1 24.76 -1.38 16.98
C MET A 1 24.17 -2.24 15.88
N THR A 2 24.93 -3.22 15.36
CA THR A 2 24.43 -4.20 14.40
C THR A 2 23.96 -5.43 15.17
N ASN A 3 22.72 -5.87 14.96
CA ASN A 3 22.21 -7.13 15.49
C ASN A 3 22.28 -8.17 14.35
N GLU A 4 22.92 -9.31 14.60
CA GLU A 4 23.09 -10.37 13.59
C GLU A 4 22.50 -11.68 14.08
N TYR A 5 21.77 -12.35 13.18
CA TYR A 5 21.17 -13.66 13.44
C TYR A 5 20.97 -14.46 12.14
N HIS A 6 20.58 -15.71 12.29
CA HIS A 6 20.32 -16.60 11.17
C HIS A 6 18.88 -17.08 11.17
N LEU A 7 18.29 -17.09 9.99
CA LEU A 7 17.07 -17.81 9.64
C LEU A 7 17.45 -19.00 8.75
N PRO A 8 16.57 -19.98 8.53
CA PRO A 8 16.86 -21.09 7.63
C PRO A 8 17.31 -20.61 6.24
N GLY A 9 18.59 -20.78 5.91
CA GLY A 9 19.20 -20.38 4.65
C GLY A 9 19.49 -18.88 4.47
N ILE A 10 19.39 -18.06 5.51
CA ILE A 10 19.60 -16.61 5.44
C ILE A 10 20.41 -16.13 6.64
N ARG A 11 21.49 -15.37 6.42
CA ARG A 11 22.09 -14.51 7.44
C ARG A 11 21.44 -13.12 7.36
N VAL A 12 21.04 -12.61 8.51
CA VAL A 12 20.40 -11.29 8.66
C VAL A 12 21.30 -10.37 9.48
N ALA A 13 21.51 -9.15 9.00
CA ALA A 13 22.13 -8.08 9.77
C ALA A 13 21.14 -6.92 9.89
N GLU A 14 20.79 -6.55 11.11
CA GLU A 14 19.90 -5.42 11.38
C GLU A 14 20.70 -4.20 11.82
N ARG A 15 20.32 -3.05 11.30
CA ARG A 15 20.90 -1.76 11.67
C ARG A 15 19.79 -0.74 11.82
N ARG A 16 20.02 0.26 12.67
CA ARG A 16 19.13 1.41 12.83
C ARG A 16 19.88 2.66 12.44
N ILE A 17 19.19 3.56 11.77
CA ILE A 17 19.74 4.81 11.28
C ILE A 17 18.73 5.93 11.48
N GLU A 18 19.20 7.07 11.96
CA GLU A 18 18.38 8.28 12.09
C GLU A 18 18.33 9.04 10.76
N VAL A 19 17.13 9.54 10.43
CA VAL A 19 16.88 10.42 9.29
C VAL A 19 16.06 11.62 9.75
N PRO A 20 16.10 12.77 9.05
CA PRO A 20 15.20 13.87 9.36
C PRO A 20 13.74 13.47 9.20
N LEU A 21 12.86 13.90 10.12
CA LEU A 21 11.42 13.78 9.93
C LEU A 21 11.01 14.57 8.67
N ASP A 22 11.50 15.78 8.53
CA ASP A 22 11.30 16.63 7.35
C ASP A 22 12.63 16.91 6.66
N TRP A 23 12.81 16.38 5.46
CA TRP A 23 14.00 16.58 4.65
C TRP A 23 14.19 18.01 4.15
N SER A 24 13.13 18.81 4.09
CA SER A 24 13.18 20.21 3.66
C SER A 24 13.69 21.14 4.77
N ALA A 25 13.35 20.84 6.01
CA ALA A 25 13.71 21.63 7.18
C ALA A 25 15.08 21.21 7.80
N GLY A 26 15.54 20.01 7.49
CA GLY A 26 16.75 19.42 8.07
C GLY A 26 16.58 18.95 9.52
N THR A 27 17.58 18.23 10.04
CA THR A 27 17.50 17.56 11.35
C THR A 27 17.34 18.51 12.54
N ALA A 28 17.92 19.71 12.46
CA ALA A 28 17.91 20.64 13.59
C ALA A 28 16.54 21.29 13.85
N ALA A 29 15.71 21.41 12.82
CA ALA A 29 14.43 22.12 12.91
C ALA A 29 13.24 21.16 13.07
N ALA A 30 13.27 19.97 12.44
CA ALA A 30 12.13 19.06 12.37
C ALA A 30 12.24 17.82 13.28
N GLY A 31 13.40 17.62 13.93
CA GLY A 31 13.68 16.38 14.66
C GLY A 31 14.04 15.21 13.74
N THR A 32 14.27 14.05 14.34
CA THR A 32 14.68 12.82 13.63
C THR A 32 13.71 11.69 13.93
N ILE A 33 13.65 10.75 12.98
CA ILE A 33 13.01 9.44 13.13
C ILE A 33 14.05 8.35 12.86
N GLU A 34 13.82 7.17 13.38
CA GLU A 34 14.72 6.03 13.21
C GLU A 34 14.17 5.06 12.16
N LEU A 35 15.01 4.63 11.25
CA LEU A 35 14.70 3.58 10.27
C LEU A 35 15.36 2.27 10.67
N LEU A 36 14.63 1.17 10.47
CA LEU A 36 15.17 -0.19 10.60
C LEU A 36 15.54 -0.73 9.21
N VAL A 37 16.81 -1.09 9.08
CA VAL A 37 17.38 -1.68 7.86
C VAL A 37 17.78 -3.12 8.14
N ARG A 38 17.30 -4.06 7.34
CA ARG A 38 17.74 -5.46 7.35
C ARG A 38 18.49 -5.77 6.07
N GLU A 39 19.65 -6.35 6.20
CA GLU A 39 20.42 -6.91 5.12
C GLU A 39 20.32 -8.42 5.18
N LEU A 40 19.89 -9.03 4.07
CA LEU A 40 19.80 -10.48 3.92
C LEU A 40 20.89 -10.95 2.97
N VAL A 41 21.56 -12.03 3.31
CA VAL A 41 22.56 -12.65 2.44
C VAL A 41 22.57 -14.17 2.63
N ASP A 42 22.91 -14.90 1.57
CA ASP A 42 23.22 -16.32 1.67
C ASP A 42 24.40 -16.51 2.66
N PRO A 43 24.27 -17.33 3.71
CA PRO A 43 25.33 -17.54 4.69
C PRO A 43 26.68 -17.95 4.09
N ASP A 44 26.66 -18.76 3.02
CA ASP A 44 27.84 -19.24 2.33
C ASP A 44 28.53 -18.15 1.49
N ARG A 45 27.80 -17.10 1.15
CA ARG A 45 28.25 -15.94 0.38
C ARG A 45 28.37 -14.66 1.20
N ALA A 46 28.31 -14.76 2.53
CA ALA A 46 28.31 -13.60 3.43
C ALA A 46 29.56 -12.72 3.30
N ARG A 47 30.67 -13.28 2.78
CA ARG A 47 31.95 -12.56 2.57
C ARG A 47 32.14 -12.06 1.15
N ASP A 48 31.25 -12.42 0.21
CA ASP A 48 31.34 -12.01 -1.17
C ASP A 48 30.95 -10.55 -1.34
N GLU A 49 31.59 -9.86 -2.28
CA GLU A 49 31.17 -8.52 -2.74
C GLU A 49 30.00 -8.61 -3.70
N LEU A 50 28.82 -8.96 -3.18
CA LEU A 50 27.61 -9.06 -3.98
C LEU A 50 27.05 -7.67 -4.33
N PRO A 51 26.42 -7.50 -5.50
CA PRO A 51 25.62 -6.33 -5.78
C PRO A 51 24.46 -6.21 -4.77
N LEU A 52 23.96 -5.00 -4.59
CA LEU A 52 22.87 -4.71 -3.67
C LEU A 52 21.53 -4.69 -4.41
N LEU A 53 20.48 -5.23 -3.78
CA LEU A 53 19.10 -5.14 -4.22
C LEU A 53 18.25 -4.55 -3.10
N ALA A 54 17.78 -3.32 -3.27
CA ALA A 54 16.83 -2.71 -2.33
C ALA A 54 15.40 -3.11 -2.71
N PHE A 55 14.69 -3.73 -1.77
CA PHE A 55 13.27 -4.04 -1.97
C PHE A 55 12.40 -2.86 -1.54
N LEU A 56 11.58 -2.39 -2.47
CA LEU A 56 10.65 -1.29 -2.26
C LEU A 56 9.25 -1.87 -2.02
N GLN A 57 8.87 -1.89 -0.75
CA GLN A 57 7.59 -2.47 -0.32
C GLN A 57 6.40 -1.67 -0.85
N GLY A 58 5.35 -2.38 -1.19
CA GLY A 58 4.05 -1.81 -1.56
C GLY A 58 3.27 -1.25 -0.35
N GLY A 59 2.04 -0.95 -0.58
CA GLY A 59 1.13 -0.30 0.34
C GLY A 59 0.39 0.83 -0.40
N PRO A 60 0.43 2.08 0.11
CA PRO A 60 1.42 2.73 1.00
C PRO A 60 1.41 2.22 2.45
N GLY A 61 2.42 2.63 3.22
CA GLY A 61 2.50 2.31 4.65
C GLY A 61 2.82 0.85 4.98
N GLY A 62 3.22 0.03 4.00
CA GLY A 62 3.61 -1.34 4.22
C GLY A 62 5.02 -1.47 4.81
N SER A 63 5.19 -2.28 5.87
CA SER A 63 6.50 -2.69 6.34
C SER A 63 7.09 -3.77 5.43
N ASN A 64 8.42 -3.81 5.34
CA ASN A 64 9.11 -4.83 4.56
C ASN A 64 8.81 -6.27 5.03
N PRO A 65 8.95 -7.29 4.17
CA PRO A 65 8.72 -8.67 4.54
C PRO A 65 9.54 -9.11 5.76
N ARG A 66 8.97 -10.02 6.55
CA ARG A 66 9.63 -10.74 7.64
C ARG A 66 9.84 -12.18 7.21
N PRO A 67 10.94 -12.48 6.48
CA PRO A 67 11.16 -13.83 5.97
C PRO A 67 11.28 -14.83 7.13
N LEU A 68 10.62 -15.97 6.99
CA LEU A 68 10.74 -17.07 7.94
C LEU A 68 11.82 -18.08 7.51
N ARG A 69 12.13 -18.10 6.23
CA ARG A 69 13.12 -18.95 5.58
C ARG A 69 13.43 -18.40 4.19
N ARG A 70 14.42 -19.00 3.54
CA ARG A 70 14.75 -18.74 2.14
C ARG A 70 13.67 -19.38 1.23
N ASP A 71 12.81 -18.57 0.65
CA ASP A 71 11.79 -19.01 -0.32
C ASP A 71 11.34 -17.85 -1.23
N GLY A 72 10.53 -18.17 -2.25
CA GLY A 72 9.96 -17.20 -3.19
C GLY A 72 11.01 -16.32 -3.86
N TRP A 73 10.69 -15.03 -4.03
CA TRP A 73 11.59 -14.07 -4.68
C TRP A 73 12.90 -13.84 -3.90
N ILE A 74 12.88 -14.02 -2.57
CA ILE A 74 14.09 -13.89 -1.72
C ILE A 74 15.10 -14.99 -2.07
N ASP A 75 14.63 -16.24 -2.30
CA ASP A 75 15.53 -17.33 -2.72
C ASP A 75 16.21 -17.00 -4.04
N GLU A 76 15.48 -16.48 -5.01
CA GLU A 76 16.05 -16.09 -6.30
C GLU A 76 17.02 -14.92 -6.15
N ALA A 77 16.62 -13.87 -5.42
CA ALA A 77 17.46 -12.70 -5.23
C ALA A 77 18.78 -13.01 -4.51
N LEU A 78 18.76 -13.89 -3.51
CA LEU A 78 19.96 -14.24 -2.73
C LEU A 78 21.00 -15.05 -3.52
N ARG A 79 20.68 -15.51 -4.72
CA ARG A 79 21.68 -16.15 -5.60
C ARG A 79 22.71 -15.15 -6.11
N ASP A 80 22.28 -13.91 -6.37
CA ASP A 80 23.12 -12.92 -7.04
C ASP A 80 23.27 -11.62 -6.25
N TYR A 81 22.41 -11.37 -5.26
CA TYR A 81 22.36 -10.11 -4.54
C TYR A 81 22.50 -10.27 -3.03
N ARG A 82 22.92 -9.20 -2.40
CA ARG A 82 22.69 -8.89 -1.01
C ARG A 82 21.41 -8.05 -0.96
N VAL A 83 20.35 -8.55 -0.33
CA VAL A 83 19.04 -7.91 -0.30
C VAL A 83 18.94 -6.95 0.86
N VAL A 84 18.51 -5.73 0.59
CA VAL A 84 18.32 -4.66 1.58
C VAL A 84 16.82 -4.40 1.75
N LEU A 85 16.33 -4.60 2.97
CA LEU A 85 14.94 -4.34 3.37
C LEU A 85 14.93 -3.16 4.33
N VAL A 86 14.44 -2.00 3.89
CA VAL A 86 14.27 -0.82 4.74
C VAL A 86 12.80 -0.71 5.11
N ASP A 87 12.45 -0.87 6.39
CA ASP A 87 11.11 -0.51 6.83
C ASP A 87 10.91 0.99 6.58
N GLN A 88 9.95 1.33 5.74
CA GLN A 88 9.69 2.73 5.38
C GLN A 88 9.35 3.55 6.63
N ARG A 89 9.61 4.87 6.57
CA ARG A 89 9.19 5.80 7.63
C ARG A 89 7.72 5.56 8.01
N GLY A 90 7.43 5.62 9.30
CA GLY A 90 6.08 5.38 9.81
C GLY A 90 5.69 3.91 9.94
N THR A 91 6.56 2.93 9.57
CA THR A 91 6.15 1.52 9.45
C THR A 91 7.07 0.55 10.19
N GLY A 92 6.53 -0.58 10.55
CA GLY A 92 7.26 -1.77 10.98
C GLY A 92 8.14 -1.55 12.20
N GLY A 93 9.45 -1.76 12.06
CA GLY A 93 10.42 -1.53 13.11
C GLY A 93 11.13 -0.18 13.04
N SER A 94 10.83 0.64 12.04
CA SER A 94 11.15 2.06 12.00
C SER A 94 10.27 2.82 12.98
N THR A 95 10.56 4.09 13.24
CA THR A 95 9.66 4.92 14.08
C THR A 95 8.26 4.87 13.49
N PRO A 96 7.28 4.25 14.19
CA PRO A 96 5.92 4.12 13.65
C PRO A 96 5.21 5.47 13.66
N LEU A 97 4.25 5.64 12.76
CA LEU A 97 3.28 6.73 12.80
C LEU A 97 1.90 6.14 13.13
N GLU A 98 1.43 6.44 14.31
CA GLU A 98 0.17 5.92 14.84
C GLU A 98 -0.88 7.02 14.98
N ALA A 99 -2.14 6.64 15.16
CA ALA A 99 -3.25 7.59 15.34
C ALA A 99 -3.02 8.55 16.51
N VAL A 100 -2.34 8.12 17.57
CA VAL A 100 -2.02 8.94 18.73
C VAL A 100 -1.08 10.10 18.41
N ASP A 101 -0.19 9.92 17.44
CA ASP A 101 0.77 10.96 17.03
C ASP A 101 0.09 12.11 16.28
N VAL A 102 -1.05 11.82 15.68
CA VAL A 102 -1.84 12.77 14.87
C VAL A 102 -3.00 13.38 15.67
N ALA A 103 -3.61 12.62 16.58
CA ALA A 103 -4.84 13.02 17.28
C ALA A 103 -4.72 14.30 18.17
N GLY A 104 -3.49 14.70 18.51
CA GLY A 104 -3.22 15.93 19.29
C GLY A 104 -2.96 17.17 18.41
N LEU A 105 -2.88 16.99 17.08
CA LEU A 105 -2.60 18.06 16.13
C LEU A 105 -3.90 18.66 15.59
N ASP A 106 -3.84 19.91 15.12
CA ASP A 106 -4.93 20.40 14.28
C ASP A 106 -4.90 19.70 12.91
N ALA A 107 -5.99 19.81 12.16
CA ALA A 107 -6.16 19.08 10.90
C ALA A 107 -5.05 19.39 9.87
N ALA A 108 -4.61 20.64 9.79
CA ALA A 108 -3.57 21.06 8.83
C ALA A 108 -2.20 20.51 9.24
N ALA A 109 -1.83 20.65 10.52
CA ALA A 109 -0.57 20.10 11.05
C ALA A 109 -0.54 18.55 10.94
N GLY A 110 -1.68 17.88 11.16
CA GLY A 110 -1.80 16.45 10.93
C GLY A 110 -1.63 16.06 9.46
N ALA A 111 -2.22 16.81 8.53
CA ALA A 111 -2.05 16.61 7.10
C ALA A 111 -0.59 16.84 6.66
N ASP A 112 0.07 17.85 7.20
CA ASP A 112 1.49 18.12 6.94
C ASP A 112 2.35 16.94 7.40
N LEU A 113 2.10 16.41 8.61
CA LEU A 113 2.82 15.25 9.13
C LEU A 113 2.61 14.01 8.22
N LEU A 114 1.37 13.76 7.78
CA LEU A 114 1.07 12.66 6.86
C LEU A 114 1.80 12.84 5.51
N ALA A 115 1.84 14.05 4.97
CA ALA A 115 2.52 14.35 3.71
C ALA A 115 4.02 14.06 3.76
N LEU A 116 4.67 14.15 4.93
CA LEU A 116 6.07 13.77 5.12
C LEU A 116 6.34 12.26 4.98
N HIS A 117 5.30 11.43 4.84
CA HIS A 117 5.41 9.97 4.69
C HIS A 117 5.16 9.49 3.25
N ARG A 118 5.22 10.40 2.27
CA ARG A 118 5.06 10.10 0.84
C ARG A 118 6.36 9.64 0.19
N ALA A 119 6.27 9.28 -1.09
CA ALA A 119 7.34 8.65 -1.86
C ALA A 119 8.64 9.46 -1.91
N ASP A 120 8.56 10.78 -2.03
CA ASP A 120 9.74 11.67 -2.08
C ASP A 120 10.57 11.61 -0.80
N SER A 121 9.94 11.59 0.38
CA SER A 121 10.64 11.42 1.65
C SER A 121 11.21 10.01 1.81
N ILE A 122 10.46 8.98 1.38
CA ILE A 122 10.94 7.58 1.42
C ILE A 122 12.17 7.40 0.52
N VAL A 123 12.21 8.00 -0.65
CA VAL A 123 13.38 7.94 -1.54
C VAL A 123 14.58 8.65 -0.94
N ARG A 124 14.39 9.78 -0.27
CA ARG A 124 15.50 10.47 0.46
C ARG A 124 16.03 9.63 1.61
N ASP A 125 15.15 8.91 2.32
CA ASP A 125 15.56 7.95 3.34
C ASP A 125 16.43 6.84 2.76
N LEU A 126 16.01 6.26 1.63
CA LEU A 126 16.75 5.21 0.94
C LEU A 126 18.12 5.69 0.48
N GLU A 127 18.23 6.92 -0.04
CA GLU A 127 19.51 7.51 -0.40
C GLU A 127 20.42 7.71 0.82
N HIS A 128 19.86 8.20 1.93
CA HIS A 128 20.63 8.33 3.17
C HIS A 128 21.14 6.97 3.70
N VAL A 129 20.30 5.94 3.65
CA VAL A 129 20.68 4.55 3.97
C VAL A 129 21.80 4.07 3.04
N ARG A 130 21.67 4.26 1.72
CA ARG A 130 22.65 3.84 0.72
C ARG A 130 24.00 4.51 0.93
N GLU A 131 24.01 5.80 1.17
CA GLU A 131 25.24 6.55 1.40
C GLU A 131 25.91 6.17 2.72
N THR A 132 25.13 6.12 3.80
CA THR A 132 25.66 5.94 5.15
C THR A 132 26.07 4.50 5.45
N LEU A 133 25.25 3.51 5.05
CA LEU A 133 25.48 2.10 5.39
C LEU A 133 26.23 1.33 4.30
N TYR A 134 26.17 1.80 3.05
CA TYR A 134 26.76 1.11 1.89
C TYR A 134 27.79 1.94 1.12
N GLY A 135 28.23 3.09 1.70
CA GLY A 135 29.30 3.92 1.15
C GLY A 135 28.97 4.49 -0.22
N GLY A 136 27.71 4.76 -0.51
CA GLY A 136 27.26 5.33 -1.79
C GLY A 136 27.23 4.32 -2.95
N ARG A 137 27.43 3.01 -2.70
CA ARG A 137 27.36 1.99 -3.75
C ARG A 137 25.99 2.04 -4.45
N ARG A 138 26.00 1.96 -5.78
CA ARG A 138 24.77 1.82 -6.55
C ARG A 138 24.09 0.50 -6.25
N TRP A 139 22.78 0.47 -6.30
CA TRP A 139 21.98 -0.75 -6.10
C TRP A 139 20.92 -0.93 -7.18
N ALA A 140 20.46 -2.16 -7.34
CA ALA A 140 19.22 -2.43 -8.06
C ALA A 140 18.03 -2.24 -7.11
N THR A 141 16.84 -2.01 -7.67
CA THR A 141 15.59 -1.99 -6.91
C THR A 141 14.62 -3.06 -7.39
N LEU A 142 13.83 -3.61 -6.47
CA LEU A 142 12.67 -4.44 -6.76
C LEU A 142 11.44 -3.83 -6.08
N GLY A 143 10.57 -3.21 -6.86
CA GLY A 143 9.34 -2.57 -6.39
C GLY A 143 8.11 -3.43 -6.65
N GLN A 144 7.25 -3.62 -5.64
CA GLN A 144 5.96 -4.27 -5.77
C GLN A 144 4.84 -3.26 -5.50
N SER A 145 3.80 -3.19 -6.35
CA SER A 145 2.66 -2.28 -6.16
C SER A 145 3.16 -0.84 -5.94
N TYR A 146 2.82 -0.17 -4.86
CA TYR A 146 3.35 1.16 -4.51
C TYR A 146 4.89 1.25 -4.55
N GLY A 147 5.60 0.13 -4.39
CA GLY A 147 7.06 0.08 -4.60
C GLY A 147 7.49 0.45 -6.01
N GLY A 148 6.65 0.27 -7.00
CA GLY A 148 6.88 0.76 -8.36
C GLY A 148 6.69 2.28 -8.49
N PHE A 149 5.76 2.87 -7.74
CA PHE A 149 5.63 4.32 -7.59
C PHE A 149 6.91 4.90 -6.99
N LEU A 150 7.43 4.26 -5.93
CA LEU A 150 8.74 4.60 -5.36
C LEU A 150 9.87 4.47 -6.38
N THR A 151 9.82 3.48 -7.27
CA THR A 151 10.83 3.29 -8.31
C THR A 151 10.86 4.47 -9.29
N LEU A 152 9.70 4.94 -9.78
CA LEU A 152 9.64 6.10 -10.67
C LEU A 152 10.02 7.40 -9.94
N THR A 153 9.64 7.54 -8.69
CA THR A 153 10.11 8.66 -7.84
C THR A 153 11.64 8.61 -7.69
N TYR A 154 12.22 7.42 -7.50
CA TYR A 154 13.65 7.25 -7.37
C TYR A 154 14.38 7.62 -8.68
N LEU A 155 13.88 7.14 -9.82
CA LEU A 155 14.41 7.51 -11.15
C LEU A 155 14.28 9.02 -11.42
N SER A 156 13.26 9.67 -10.86
CA SER A 156 13.10 11.12 -10.95
C SER A 156 14.06 11.88 -10.04
N MET A 157 14.45 11.34 -8.89
CA MET A 157 15.24 12.04 -7.90
C MET A 157 16.73 11.73 -7.97
N ALA A 158 17.11 10.45 -8.10
CA ALA A 158 18.49 9.97 -8.02
C ALA A 158 18.73 8.75 -8.94
N PRO A 159 18.51 8.84 -10.27
CA PRO A 159 18.77 7.71 -11.19
C PRO A 159 20.23 7.24 -11.16
N GLU A 160 21.17 8.14 -10.87
CA GLU A 160 22.59 7.85 -10.75
C GLU A 160 22.94 6.85 -9.63
N ALA A 161 22.05 6.69 -8.65
CA ALA A 161 22.19 5.70 -7.56
C ALA A 161 21.79 4.27 -7.97
N LEU A 162 21.16 4.12 -9.14
CA LEU A 162 20.52 2.89 -9.57
C LEU A 162 21.34 2.16 -10.64
N THR A 163 21.36 0.83 -10.57
CA THR A 163 21.97 -0.04 -11.59
C THR A 163 20.92 -0.68 -12.49
N ALA A 164 19.76 -1.01 -11.94
CA ALA A 164 18.60 -1.57 -12.64
C ALA A 164 17.37 -1.44 -11.74
N CYS A 165 16.18 -1.40 -12.35
CA CYS A 165 14.90 -1.36 -11.67
C CYS A 165 14.03 -2.53 -12.13
N TYR A 166 13.44 -3.24 -11.17
CA TYR A 166 12.46 -4.29 -11.40
C TYR A 166 11.15 -3.88 -10.73
N VAL A 167 10.04 -3.95 -11.45
CA VAL A 167 8.72 -3.58 -10.93
C VAL A 167 7.70 -4.69 -11.18
N CYS A 168 6.90 -5.01 -10.17
CA CYS A 168 5.81 -5.98 -10.27
C CYS A 168 4.49 -5.30 -9.94
N GLY A 169 3.59 -5.13 -10.93
CA GLY A 169 2.24 -4.59 -10.75
C GLY A 169 2.22 -3.21 -10.09
N GLY A 170 3.05 -2.26 -10.55
CA GLY A 170 3.22 -1.03 -9.80
C GLY A 170 3.70 0.19 -10.61
N ILE A 171 3.62 0.19 -11.92
CA ILE A 171 3.93 1.39 -12.70
C ILE A 171 2.76 2.38 -12.59
N PRO A 172 2.91 3.57 -11.98
CA PRO A 172 1.82 4.55 -11.90
C PRO A 172 1.52 5.16 -13.26
N GLY A 173 0.30 5.69 -13.42
CA GLY A 173 0.02 6.67 -14.47
C GLY A 173 0.80 7.97 -14.20
N THR A 174 1.41 8.56 -15.22
CA THR A 174 2.17 9.81 -15.12
C THR A 174 1.66 10.87 -16.11
N PRO A 175 1.29 12.08 -15.64
CA PRO A 175 1.18 12.48 -14.23
C PRO A 175 0.05 11.72 -13.52
N PRO A 176 0.16 11.48 -12.20
CA PRO A 176 -0.85 10.72 -11.46
C PRO A 176 -2.16 11.54 -11.36
N ARG A 177 -3.30 10.83 -11.48
CA ARG A 177 -4.64 11.43 -11.37
C ARG A 177 -5.57 10.45 -10.66
N ALA A 178 -5.86 10.69 -9.39
CA ALA A 178 -6.70 9.82 -8.58
C ALA A 178 -8.05 9.50 -9.25
N ALA A 179 -8.74 10.50 -9.80
CA ALA A 179 -10.03 10.31 -10.47
C ALA A 179 -9.95 9.37 -11.69
N GLU A 180 -8.87 9.43 -12.47
CA GLU A 180 -8.68 8.54 -13.62
C GLU A 180 -8.37 7.10 -13.16
N VAL A 181 -7.54 6.95 -12.13
CA VAL A 181 -7.25 5.64 -11.55
C VAL A 181 -8.54 4.98 -11.09
N TYR A 182 -9.34 5.67 -10.27
CA TYR A 182 -10.58 5.08 -9.76
C TYR A 182 -11.65 4.89 -10.85
N ALA A 183 -11.70 5.74 -11.88
CA ALA A 183 -12.59 5.50 -13.02
C ALA A 183 -12.32 4.14 -13.68
N ARG A 184 -11.04 3.74 -13.80
CA ARG A 184 -10.64 2.45 -14.40
C ARG A 184 -10.76 1.29 -13.41
N THR A 185 -10.32 1.47 -12.16
CA THR A 185 -10.29 0.38 -11.16
C THR A 185 -11.68 -0.04 -10.69
N PHE A 186 -12.68 0.85 -10.65
CA PHE A 186 -14.07 0.46 -10.41
C PHE A 186 -14.63 -0.50 -11.46
N ASP A 187 -14.29 -0.32 -12.73
CA ASP A 187 -14.72 -1.24 -13.79
C ASP A 187 -14.02 -2.61 -13.64
N ARG A 188 -12.74 -2.61 -13.22
CA ARG A 188 -11.99 -3.84 -12.94
C ARG A 188 -12.57 -4.61 -11.75
N VAL A 189 -12.87 -3.95 -10.64
CA VAL A 189 -13.44 -4.61 -9.46
C VAL A 189 -14.85 -5.13 -9.71
N ALA A 190 -15.64 -4.44 -10.56
CA ALA A 190 -16.93 -4.94 -11.02
C ALA A 190 -16.76 -6.26 -11.79
N ALA A 191 -15.79 -6.33 -12.70
CA ALA A 191 -15.48 -7.55 -13.45
C ALA A 191 -15.01 -8.70 -12.53
N LYS A 192 -14.16 -8.41 -11.54
CA LYS A 192 -13.70 -9.40 -10.53
C LYS A 192 -14.85 -9.90 -9.65
N THR A 193 -15.74 -9.02 -9.22
CA THR A 193 -16.95 -9.42 -8.48
C THR A 193 -17.84 -10.33 -9.33
N ALA A 194 -18.05 -9.97 -10.60
CA ALA A 194 -18.82 -10.80 -11.52
C ALA A 194 -18.14 -12.16 -11.78
N GLU A 195 -16.81 -12.22 -11.84
CA GLU A 195 -16.06 -13.48 -11.93
C GLU A 195 -16.27 -14.35 -10.69
N MET A 196 -16.20 -13.77 -9.49
CA MET A 196 -16.47 -14.46 -8.25
C MET A 196 -17.85 -15.15 -8.27
N TYR A 197 -18.88 -14.41 -8.67
CA TYR A 197 -20.24 -14.91 -8.74
C TYR A 197 -20.43 -16.00 -9.81
N ARG A 198 -19.69 -15.95 -10.91
CA ARG A 198 -19.68 -17.05 -11.90
C ARG A 198 -19.00 -18.30 -11.36
N ARG A 199 -17.92 -18.15 -10.58
CA ARG A 199 -17.19 -19.27 -9.98
C ARG A 199 -17.96 -19.90 -8.81
N PHE A 200 -18.64 -19.07 -8.03
CA PHE A 200 -19.38 -19.47 -6.83
C PHE A 200 -20.83 -18.96 -6.87
N PRO A 201 -21.71 -19.54 -7.71
CA PRO A 201 -23.07 -19.00 -7.91
C PRO A 201 -23.92 -18.98 -6.64
N ALA A 202 -23.70 -19.86 -5.68
CA ALA A 202 -24.42 -19.89 -4.41
C ALA A 202 -24.08 -18.70 -3.50
N ASP A 203 -22.91 -18.07 -3.71
CA ASP A 203 -22.48 -16.93 -2.92
C ASP A 203 -23.29 -15.68 -3.22
N VAL A 204 -23.91 -15.56 -4.39
CA VAL A 204 -24.77 -14.44 -4.74
C VAL A 204 -25.88 -14.26 -3.71
N GLU A 205 -26.59 -15.36 -3.38
CA GLU A 205 -27.67 -15.34 -2.38
C GLU A 205 -27.11 -15.23 -0.96
N ALA A 206 -26.00 -15.90 -0.65
CA ALA A 206 -25.38 -15.84 0.66
C ALA A 206 -24.89 -14.43 1.01
N ILE A 207 -24.23 -13.76 0.07
CA ILE A 207 -23.76 -12.38 0.22
C ILE A 207 -24.96 -11.40 0.30
N ALA A 208 -26.03 -11.61 -0.47
CA ALA A 208 -27.24 -10.81 -0.36
C ALA A 208 -27.83 -10.90 1.07
N ARG A 209 -27.96 -12.11 1.62
CA ARG A 209 -28.46 -12.31 3.00
C ARG A 209 -27.53 -11.68 4.06
N ILE A 210 -26.21 -11.73 3.87
CA ILE A 210 -25.26 -11.02 4.75
C ILE A 210 -25.55 -9.53 4.70
N ALA A 211 -25.60 -8.95 3.50
CA ALA A 211 -25.83 -7.53 3.33
C ALA A 211 -27.19 -7.08 3.87
N ASP A 212 -28.26 -7.88 3.71
CA ASP A 212 -29.58 -7.60 4.26
C ASP A 212 -29.53 -7.58 5.80
N ARG A 213 -28.82 -8.53 6.41
CA ARG A 213 -28.63 -8.57 7.86
C ARG A 213 -27.82 -7.36 8.38
N LEU A 214 -26.79 -6.95 7.65
CA LEU A 214 -25.98 -5.77 7.98
C LEU A 214 -26.77 -4.45 7.85
N ALA A 215 -27.71 -4.39 6.90
CA ALA A 215 -28.54 -3.22 6.69
C ALA A 215 -29.49 -2.91 7.87
N GLU A 216 -29.70 -3.86 8.79
CA GLU A 216 -30.41 -3.62 10.07
C GLU A 216 -29.62 -2.70 11.01
N GLY A 217 -28.30 -2.58 10.83
CA GLY A 217 -27.46 -1.57 11.49
C GLY A 217 -27.02 -1.89 12.93
N ASP A 218 -27.24 -3.09 13.43
CA ASP A 218 -26.98 -3.50 14.81
C ASP A 218 -25.90 -4.59 14.97
N VAL A 219 -25.21 -4.95 13.88
CA VAL A 219 -24.17 -5.98 13.92
C VAL A 219 -22.87 -5.40 14.45
N ALA A 220 -22.50 -5.80 15.65
CA ALA A 220 -21.23 -5.41 16.26
C ALA A 220 -20.12 -6.42 15.91
N LEU A 221 -18.94 -5.91 15.58
CA LEU A 221 -17.69 -6.67 15.51
C LEU A 221 -17.14 -6.93 16.93
N PRO A 222 -16.23 -7.89 17.14
CA PRO A 222 -15.63 -8.17 18.44
C PRO A 222 -14.99 -6.96 19.15
N ASP A 223 -14.47 -5.98 18.38
CA ASP A 223 -13.89 -4.74 18.92
C ASP A 223 -14.92 -3.65 19.29
N GLY A 224 -16.20 -3.91 19.01
CA GLY A 224 -17.32 -3.02 19.25
C GLY A 224 -17.66 -2.06 18.11
N ASP A 225 -16.90 -2.05 17.02
CA ASP A 225 -17.29 -1.32 15.82
C ASP A 225 -18.54 -1.95 15.18
N VAL A 226 -19.37 -1.13 14.52
CA VAL A 226 -20.50 -1.63 13.74
C VAL A 226 -20.00 -2.13 12.39
N LEU A 227 -20.40 -3.34 12.00
CA LEU A 227 -20.17 -3.86 10.66
C LEU A 227 -21.27 -3.35 9.74
N THR A 228 -20.95 -2.36 8.92
CA THR A 228 -21.85 -1.84 7.88
C THR A 228 -21.74 -2.61 6.58
N VAL A 229 -22.73 -2.45 5.68
CA VAL A 229 -22.68 -3.06 4.34
C VAL A 229 -21.46 -2.57 3.56
N ARG A 230 -21.15 -1.26 3.61
CA ARG A 230 -19.98 -0.68 2.91
C ARG A 230 -18.65 -1.19 3.46
N ARG A 231 -18.55 -1.42 4.78
CA ARG A 231 -17.37 -2.05 5.37
C ARG A 231 -17.23 -3.51 4.90
N PHE A 232 -18.32 -4.23 4.74
CA PHE A 232 -18.30 -5.57 4.15
C PHE A 232 -17.93 -5.54 2.66
N GLN A 233 -18.42 -4.55 1.88
CA GLN A 233 -18.02 -4.35 0.48
C GLN A 233 -16.51 -4.13 0.32
N SER A 234 -15.85 -3.46 1.27
CA SER A 234 -14.40 -3.19 1.18
C SER A 234 -13.53 -4.44 1.27
N LEU A 235 -14.08 -5.59 1.69
CA LEU A 235 -13.36 -6.87 1.62
C LEU A 235 -13.05 -7.33 0.19
N GLY A 236 -13.66 -6.68 -0.79
CA GLY A 236 -13.37 -6.94 -2.19
C GLY A 236 -11.94 -6.62 -2.63
N ILE A 237 -11.16 -5.88 -1.83
CA ILE A 237 -9.71 -5.73 -2.06
C ILE A 237 -9.02 -7.11 -2.20
N ASP A 238 -9.55 -8.14 -1.55
CA ASP A 238 -9.02 -9.51 -1.62
C ASP A 238 -9.13 -10.12 -3.02
N LEU A 239 -10.08 -9.65 -3.87
CA LEU A 239 -10.26 -10.11 -5.24
C LEU A 239 -9.10 -9.74 -6.17
N GLY A 240 -8.29 -8.75 -5.80
CA GLY A 240 -7.06 -8.36 -6.51
C GLY A 240 -5.89 -9.34 -6.26
N MET A 241 -5.95 -10.11 -5.19
CA MET A 241 -4.90 -11.04 -4.78
C MET A 241 -5.26 -12.49 -5.10
N LYS A 242 -4.27 -13.36 -5.27
CA LYS A 242 -4.50 -14.81 -5.41
C LYS A 242 -4.13 -15.51 -4.10
N PRO A 243 -4.98 -16.44 -3.59
CA PRO A 243 -6.30 -16.88 -4.05
C PRO A 243 -7.48 -16.11 -3.40
N GLY A 244 -7.71 -14.84 -3.79
CA GLY A 244 -8.68 -13.96 -3.14
C GLY A 244 -10.14 -14.39 -3.30
N HIS A 245 -10.52 -14.88 -4.48
CA HIS A 245 -11.88 -15.39 -4.72
C HIS A 245 -12.21 -16.55 -3.78
N GLU A 246 -11.28 -17.46 -3.59
CA GLU A 246 -11.43 -18.62 -2.71
C GLU A 246 -11.51 -18.20 -1.24
N ARG A 247 -10.66 -17.25 -0.81
CA ARG A 247 -10.70 -16.74 0.57
C ARG A 247 -12.03 -16.09 0.89
N LEU A 248 -12.57 -15.28 -0.03
CA LEU A 248 -13.85 -14.61 0.16
C LEU A 248 -15.01 -15.62 0.15
N HIS A 249 -14.96 -16.65 -0.74
CA HIS A 249 -15.91 -17.76 -0.75
C HIS A 249 -15.95 -18.50 0.62
N TRP A 250 -14.79 -18.89 1.15
CA TRP A 250 -14.72 -19.58 2.44
C TRP A 250 -15.11 -18.70 3.63
N LEU A 251 -14.92 -17.39 3.51
CA LEU A 251 -15.44 -16.44 4.49
C LEU A 251 -16.98 -16.42 4.47
N VAL A 252 -17.58 -16.37 3.28
CA VAL A 252 -19.04 -16.35 3.08
C VAL A 252 -19.70 -17.65 3.53
N GLU A 253 -19.09 -18.82 3.29
CA GLU A 253 -19.61 -20.13 3.69
C GLU A 253 -19.91 -20.19 5.18
N LYS A 254 -19.04 -19.65 6.02
CA LYS A 254 -19.20 -19.67 7.49
C LYS A 254 -19.99 -18.51 8.07
N ALA A 255 -20.58 -17.65 7.22
CA ALA A 255 -21.21 -16.42 7.68
C ALA A 255 -22.32 -16.60 8.71
N PHE A 256 -23.15 -17.62 8.57
CA PHE A 256 -24.30 -17.83 9.45
C PHE A 256 -24.14 -19.05 10.36
N ALA A 257 -24.23 -18.83 11.68
CA ALA A 257 -24.31 -19.90 12.68
C ALA A 257 -25.71 -20.58 12.68
N ARG A 258 -26.74 -19.81 12.36
CA ARG A 258 -28.15 -20.21 12.20
C ARG A 258 -28.89 -19.13 11.40
N PRO A 259 -30.09 -19.39 10.87
CA PRO A 259 -30.85 -18.41 10.12
C PRO A 259 -30.94 -17.07 10.84
N GLY A 260 -30.57 -15.98 10.15
CA GLY A 260 -30.60 -14.60 10.65
C GLY A 260 -29.49 -14.21 11.65
N ARG A 261 -28.66 -15.15 12.10
CA ARG A 261 -27.55 -14.86 13.03
C ARG A 261 -26.19 -15.11 12.41
N LEU A 262 -25.42 -14.07 12.23
CA LEU A 262 -24.01 -14.17 11.81
C LEU A 262 -23.18 -14.93 12.86
N SER A 263 -22.20 -15.68 12.41
CA SER A 263 -21.31 -16.45 13.27
C SER A 263 -20.22 -15.58 13.88
N GLU A 264 -19.80 -15.88 15.09
CA GLU A 264 -18.68 -15.20 15.74
C GLU A 264 -17.36 -15.36 14.96
N ALA A 265 -17.15 -16.53 14.33
CA ALA A 265 -15.98 -16.78 13.50
C ALA A 265 -15.96 -15.89 12.26
N PHE A 266 -17.11 -15.70 11.59
CA PHE A 266 -17.21 -14.74 10.48
C PHE A 266 -16.92 -13.31 10.92
N LEU A 267 -17.52 -12.87 12.01
CA LEU A 267 -17.32 -11.49 12.52
C LEU A 267 -15.86 -11.23 12.92
N ALA A 268 -15.21 -12.22 13.55
CA ALA A 268 -13.79 -12.12 13.91
C ALA A 268 -12.88 -12.01 12.67
N ASP A 269 -13.14 -12.81 11.64
CA ASP A 269 -12.36 -12.75 10.40
C ASP A 269 -12.61 -11.44 9.64
N VAL A 270 -13.88 -10.98 9.54
CA VAL A 270 -14.20 -9.68 8.92
C VAL A 270 -13.50 -8.55 9.66
N GLN A 271 -13.50 -8.57 11.00
CA GLN A 271 -12.74 -7.60 11.77
C GLN A 271 -11.24 -7.65 11.42
N SER A 272 -10.65 -8.83 11.44
CA SER A 272 -9.23 -8.99 11.11
C SER A 272 -8.87 -8.42 9.72
N LEU A 273 -9.73 -8.66 8.74
CA LEU A 273 -9.54 -8.20 7.35
C LEU A 273 -9.80 -6.70 7.14
N SER A 274 -10.65 -6.08 8.00
CA SER A 274 -11.10 -4.69 7.79
C SER A 274 -10.65 -3.69 8.86
N SER A 275 -9.93 -4.15 9.90
CA SER A 275 -9.54 -3.29 11.04
C SER A 275 -8.35 -2.38 10.77
N SER A 276 -7.53 -2.67 9.75
CA SER A 276 -6.25 -1.99 9.47
C SER A 276 -5.21 -2.09 10.60
N ALA A 277 -5.37 -3.07 11.51
CA ALA A 277 -4.51 -3.19 12.71
C ALA A 277 -3.02 -3.37 12.38
N GLY A 278 -2.71 -4.04 11.28
CA GLY A 278 -1.32 -4.29 10.85
C GLY A 278 -0.70 -3.15 10.02
N ASN A 279 -1.52 -2.24 9.49
CA ASN A 279 -1.09 -1.14 8.64
C ASN A 279 -2.14 -0.02 8.58
N PRO A 280 -2.24 0.83 9.60
CA PRO A 280 -3.21 1.93 9.60
C PRO A 280 -2.89 3.00 8.55
N LEU A 281 -1.61 3.13 8.15
CA LEU A 281 -1.20 4.09 7.14
C LEU A 281 -1.65 3.71 5.72
N PHE A 282 -2.04 2.47 5.47
CA PHE A 282 -2.49 2.04 4.16
C PHE A 282 -3.66 2.92 3.67
N TRP A 283 -4.78 2.92 4.38
CA TRP A 283 -5.93 3.75 4.01
C TRP A 283 -5.69 5.24 4.21
N THR A 284 -4.88 5.60 5.22
CA THR A 284 -4.57 6.99 5.56
C THR A 284 -3.79 7.69 4.44
N LEU A 285 -2.90 6.98 3.75
CA LEU A 285 -2.08 7.54 2.68
C LEU A 285 -2.56 7.17 1.26
N GLN A 286 -3.57 6.28 1.12
CA GLN A 286 -3.93 5.66 -0.16
C GLN A 286 -4.23 6.66 -1.28
N GLU A 287 -4.99 7.71 -1.05
CA GLU A 287 -5.21 8.71 -2.12
C GLU A 287 -4.03 9.65 -2.30
N SER A 288 -3.26 9.93 -1.25
CA SER A 288 -2.15 10.88 -1.32
C SER A 288 -1.00 10.42 -2.21
N ILE A 289 -0.94 9.12 -2.56
CA ILE A 289 0.06 8.61 -3.51
C ILE A 289 -0.15 9.14 -4.94
N TYR A 290 -1.36 9.62 -5.24
CA TYR A 290 -1.72 10.25 -6.50
C TYR A 290 -1.67 11.79 -6.44
N GLY A 291 -1.31 12.37 -5.29
CA GLY A 291 -1.17 13.82 -5.13
C GLY A 291 0.02 14.36 -5.92
N ASP A 292 -0.25 15.32 -6.81
CA ASP A 292 0.76 15.95 -7.66
C ASP A 292 0.35 17.40 -7.91
N PRO A 293 1.29 18.36 -8.04
CA PRO A 293 0.96 19.77 -8.31
C PRO A 293 0.07 19.96 -9.53
N ALA A 294 0.22 19.13 -10.57
CA ALA A 294 -0.58 19.20 -11.78
C ALA A 294 -2.01 18.63 -11.61
N SER A 295 -2.26 17.82 -10.57
CA SER A 295 -3.54 17.15 -10.31
C SER A 295 -4.42 17.88 -9.30
N GLY A 296 -3.82 18.74 -8.46
CA GLY A 296 -4.52 19.41 -7.36
C GLY A 296 -4.95 18.45 -6.24
N PRO A 297 -6.00 18.81 -5.47
CA PRO A 297 -6.53 17.95 -4.41
C PRO A 297 -7.03 16.60 -4.93
N THR A 298 -6.83 15.55 -4.14
CA THR A 298 -7.41 14.23 -4.45
C THR A 298 -8.92 14.18 -4.13
N ALA A 299 -9.36 14.97 -3.14
CA ALA A 299 -10.75 15.28 -2.81
C ALA A 299 -11.66 14.05 -2.71
N TRP A 300 -11.15 12.95 -2.14
CA TRP A 300 -11.88 11.69 -2.04
C TRP A 300 -12.37 11.17 -3.39
N ALA A 301 -11.47 11.11 -4.36
CA ALA A 301 -11.78 10.69 -5.73
C ALA A 301 -12.44 9.31 -5.80
N ALA A 302 -12.06 8.36 -4.93
CA ALA A 302 -12.71 7.05 -4.86
C ALA A 302 -14.19 7.17 -4.46
N GLN A 303 -14.54 8.02 -3.48
CA GLN A 303 -15.92 8.25 -3.10
C GLN A 303 -16.71 8.91 -4.24
N THR A 304 -16.12 9.92 -4.87
CA THR A 304 -16.74 10.60 -6.02
C THR A 304 -17.04 9.64 -7.17
N GLU A 305 -16.12 8.72 -7.47
CA GLU A 305 -16.32 7.72 -8.51
C GLU A 305 -17.34 6.64 -8.10
N ARG A 306 -17.38 6.24 -6.83
CA ARG A 306 -18.41 5.35 -6.29
C ARG A 306 -19.80 5.93 -6.45
N ASP A 307 -19.98 7.21 -6.11
CA ASP A 307 -21.29 7.91 -6.16
C ASP A 307 -21.83 8.03 -7.59
N ARG A 308 -20.94 8.04 -8.58
CA ARG A 308 -21.31 8.01 -10.01
C ARG A 308 -21.75 6.63 -10.50
N ARG A 309 -21.58 5.57 -9.69
CA ARG A 309 -21.81 4.17 -10.06
C ARG A 309 -22.88 3.51 -9.17
N PRO A 310 -24.18 3.69 -9.46
CA PRO A 310 -25.26 3.16 -8.61
C PRO A 310 -25.20 1.65 -8.38
N VAL A 311 -24.46 0.89 -9.19
CA VAL A 311 -24.29 -0.56 -9.01
C VAL A 311 -23.54 -0.91 -7.72
N PHE A 312 -22.72 0.02 -7.18
CA PHE A 312 -21.99 -0.12 -5.92
C PHE A 312 -22.77 0.39 -4.70
N ASP A 313 -24.01 0.85 -4.88
CA ASP A 313 -24.88 1.25 -3.77
C ASP A 313 -25.13 0.07 -2.82
N GLU A 314 -25.09 0.32 -1.53
CA GLU A 314 -25.19 -0.69 -0.46
C GLU A 314 -26.53 -1.43 -0.47
N SER A 315 -27.58 -0.81 -1.00
CA SER A 315 -28.92 -1.40 -1.12
C SER A 315 -29.08 -2.32 -2.34
N ARG A 316 -28.14 -2.27 -3.28
CA ARG A 316 -28.26 -3.05 -4.53
C ARG A 316 -27.95 -4.53 -4.32
N ARG A 317 -28.61 -5.36 -5.13
CA ARG A 317 -28.35 -6.81 -5.20
C ARG A 317 -28.26 -7.22 -6.69
N PRO A 318 -27.35 -8.12 -7.07
CA PRO A 318 -26.29 -8.66 -6.20
C PRO A 318 -25.36 -7.55 -5.68
N LEU A 319 -24.81 -7.73 -4.48
CA LEU A 319 -23.90 -6.75 -3.87
C LEU A 319 -22.60 -6.72 -4.66
N MET A 320 -22.14 -5.52 -5.07
CA MET A 320 -20.83 -5.35 -5.66
C MET A 320 -19.81 -5.04 -4.56
N PHE A 321 -18.64 -5.65 -4.64
CA PHE A 321 -17.51 -5.34 -3.76
C PHE A 321 -16.74 -4.12 -4.27
N THR A 322 -16.00 -3.44 -3.37
CA THR A 322 -15.04 -2.39 -3.73
C THR A 322 -13.62 -2.93 -3.61
N GLY A 323 -12.65 -2.27 -4.28
CA GLY A 323 -11.25 -2.69 -4.30
C GLY A 323 -10.36 -1.87 -3.35
N GLU A 324 -9.14 -1.59 -3.79
CA GLU A 324 -8.14 -0.76 -3.11
C GLU A 324 -8.53 0.72 -3.21
N MET A 325 -9.54 1.11 -2.45
CA MET A 325 -10.19 2.42 -2.50
C MET A 325 -10.39 2.95 -1.09
N ALA A 326 -9.74 4.08 -0.76
CA ALA A 326 -9.96 4.76 0.50
C ALA A 326 -11.23 5.61 0.44
N PHE A 327 -12.04 5.51 1.47
CA PHE A 327 -13.30 6.26 1.58
C PHE A 327 -13.34 7.08 2.86
N PRO A 328 -13.95 8.28 2.88
CA PRO A 328 -14.02 9.14 4.07
C PRO A 328 -14.67 8.45 5.26
N TRP A 329 -15.71 7.63 5.05
CA TRP A 329 -16.41 6.90 6.10
C TRP A 329 -15.53 5.88 6.85
N MET A 330 -14.43 5.41 6.27
CA MET A 330 -13.52 4.48 6.96
C MET A 330 -12.93 5.10 8.23
N PHE A 331 -12.72 6.41 8.23
CA PHE A 331 -12.17 7.17 9.35
C PHE A 331 -13.21 7.51 10.42
N ASP A 332 -14.48 7.23 10.18
CA ASP A 332 -15.56 7.28 11.17
C ASP A 332 -15.86 5.89 11.74
N GLU A 333 -15.87 4.85 10.90
CA GLU A 333 -16.36 3.52 11.24
C GLU A 333 -15.28 2.59 11.78
N VAL A 334 -14.03 2.70 11.27
CA VAL A 334 -12.95 1.82 11.69
C VAL A 334 -12.19 2.44 12.86
N ARG A 335 -12.32 1.83 14.03
CA ARG A 335 -11.78 2.34 15.30
C ARG A 335 -10.32 2.79 15.22
N LEU A 336 -9.47 1.99 14.55
CA LEU A 336 -8.03 2.25 14.45
C LEU A 336 -7.68 3.39 13.48
N LEU A 337 -8.63 3.81 12.64
CA LEU A 337 -8.46 4.92 11.71
C LEU A 337 -9.01 6.25 12.25
N ARG A 338 -9.88 6.23 13.27
CA ARG A 338 -10.55 7.44 13.77
C ARG A 338 -9.61 8.56 14.18
N GLY A 339 -8.46 8.23 14.77
CA GLY A 339 -7.49 9.26 15.17
C GLY A 339 -6.82 10.00 14.01
N PHE A 340 -6.88 9.47 12.80
CA PHE A 340 -6.37 10.13 11.59
C PHE A 340 -7.41 11.00 10.87
N ARG A 341 -8.68 10.95 11.29
CA ARG A 341 -9.83 11.50 10.56
C ARG A 341 -9.61 12.94 10.08
N ASP A 342 -9.39 13.87 11.00
CA ASP A 342 -9.32 15.29 10.66
C ASP A 342 -8.09 15.59 9.78
N ALA A 343 -6.97 14.93 10.04
CA ALA A 343 -5.76 15.05 9.25
C ALA A 343 -5.91 14.51 7.83
N VAL A 344 -6.57 13.36 7.65
CA VAL A 344 -6.75 12.78 6.32
C VAL A 344 -7.76 13.55 5.49
N HIS A 345 -8.79 14.15 6.11
CA HIS A 345 -9.69 15.05 5.41
C HIS A 345 -8.96 16.30 4.90
N ALA A 346 -8.11 16.91 5.75
CA ALA A 346 -7.28 18.03 5.32
C ALA A 346 -6.26 17.63 4.25
N LEU A 347 -5.69 16.41 4.35
CA LEU A 347 -4.78 15.87 3.34
C LEU A 347 -5.46 15.69 1.98
N ALA A 348 -6.72 15.23 1.95
CA ALA A 348 -7.48 15.07 0.71
C ALA A 348 -7.76 16.41 -0.01
N GLU A 349 -7.89 17.50 0.75
CA GLU A 349 -8.11 18.85 0.21
C GLU A 349 -6.78 19.57 -0.13
N ARG A 350 -5.63 18.94 0.12
CA ARG A 350 -4.32 19.54 -0.14
C ARG A 350 -4.07 19.74 -1.62
N ALA A 351 -3.61 20.95 -2.02
CA ALA A 351 -3.25 21.28 -3.39
C ALA A 351 -1.75 21.51 -3.60
N ASP A 352 -1.01 21.81 -2.53
CA ASP A 352 0.42 22.15 -2.54
C ASP A 352 1.32 20.90 -2.39
N TRP A 353 1.12 19.95 -3.29
CA TRP A 353 1.89 18.70 -3.31
C TRP A 353 3.34 18.93 -3.77
N THR A 354 4.29 18.20 -3.17
CA THR A 354 5.61 18.02 -3.77
C THR A 354 5.50 17.15 -5.02
N PRO A 355 6.17 17.50 -6.14
CA PRO A 355 6.17 16.65 -7.32
C PRO A 355 6.88 15.33 -7.03
N LEU A 356 6.24 14.22 -7.45
CA LEU A 356 6.83 12.89 -7.29
C LEU A 356 7.58 12.43 -8.53
N TYR A 357 7.22 12.94 -9.71
CA TYR A 357 7.79 12.51 -10.98
C TYR A 357 8.33 13.71 -11.77
N ASP A 358 9.60 13.62 -12.13
CA ASP A 358 10.25 14.51 -13.09
C ASP A 358 10.17 13.85 -14.48
N LEU A 359 9.20 14.26 -15.28
CA LEU A 359 8.92 13.64 -16.58
C LEU A 359 10.07 13.81 -17.57
N ASP A 360 10.83 14.92 -17.49
CA ASP A 360 11.99 15.14 -18.35
C ASP A 360 13.15 14.22 -17.97
N ARG A 361 13.39 13.99 -16.68
CA ARG A 361 14.39 13.02 -16.23
C ARG A 361 13.97 11.58 -16.53
N LEU A 362 12.69 11.25 -16.38
CA LEU A 362 12.17 9.94 -16.76
C LEU A 362 12.33 9.71 -18.26
N ALA A 363 12.02 10.70 -19.10
CA ALA A 363 12.20 10.60 -20.55
C ALA A 363 13.67 10.47 -20.99
N ALA A 364 14.59 10.95 -20.16
CA ALA A 364 16.04 10.86 -20.40
C ALA A 364 16.68 9.66 -19.65
N ASN A 365 15.89 8.79 -19.08
CA ASN A 365 16.38 7.69 -18.25
C ASN A 365 17.16 6.65 -19.09
N ASP A 366 18.35 6.29 -18.61
CA ASP A 366 19.21 5.23 -19.16
C ASP A 366 19.38 4.03 -18.21
N VAL A 367 18.75 4.08 -17.04
CA VAL A 367 18.76 2.96 -16.10
C VAL A 367 17.81 1.87 -16.60
N PRO A 368 18.29 0.61 -16.76
CA PRO A 368 17.44 -0.47 -17.20
C PRO A 368 16.23 -0.66 -16.28
N LEU A 369 15.03 -0.64 -16.85
CA LEU A 369 13.75 -0.86 -16.16
C LEU A 369 13.04 -2.06 -16.80
N ALA A 370 12.69 -3.05 -15.97
CA ALA A 370 11.85 -4.17 -16.35
C ALA A 370 10.60 -4.22 -15.47
N ALA A 371 9.42 -4.31 -16.09
CA ALA A 371 8.15 -4.31 -15.38
C ALA A 371 7.29 -5.52 -15.76
N ALA A 372 6.74 -6.20 -14.76
CA ALA A 372 5.65 -7.15 -14.91
C ALA A 372 4.31 -6.41 -14.74
N VAL A 373 3.59 -6.24 -15.84
CA VAL A 373 2.25 -5.63 -15.88
C VAL A 373 1.21 -6.74 -15.91
N TYR A 374 0.31 -6.77 -14.93
CA TYR A 374 -0.76 -7.78 -14.88
C TYR A 374 -1.99 -7.26 -15.61
N PHE A 375 -2.41 -8.00 -16.65
CA PHE A 375 -3.47 -7.56 -17.56
C PHE A 375 -4.82 -7.30 -16.88
N ASP A 376 -5.17 -8.09 -15.88
CA ASP A 376 -6.43 -8.02 -15.14
C ASP A 376 -6.28 -7.45 -13.73
N ASP A 377 -5.21 -6.66 -13.51
CA ASP A 377 -4.98 -5.94 -12.26
C ASP A 377 -6.15 -5.00 -11.95
N MET A 378 -6.68 -5.09 -10.75
CA MET A 378 -7.79 -4.24 -10.34
C MET A 378 -7.36 -3.08 -9.43
N ASP A 379 -6.09 -3.01 -9.07
CA ASP A 379 -5.53 -2.03 -8.15
C ASP A 379 -4.65 -1.03 -8.91
N VAL A 380 -3.73 -1.52 -9.76
CA VAL A 380 -2.91 -0.68 -10.64
C VAL A 380 -3.25 -1.01 -12.10
N ASP A 381 -4.09 -0.18 -12.74
CA ASP A 381 -4.64 -0.46 -14.06
C ASP A 381 -3.57 -0.69 -15.13
N ALA A 382 -3.67 -1.82 -15.84
CA ALA A 382 -2.71 -2.21 -16.87
C ALA A 382 -2.59 -1.18 -18.01
N GLY A 383 -3.68 -0.51 -18.36
CA GLY A 383 -3.68 0.55 -19.39
C GLY A 383 -2.82 1.72 -18.98
N LEU A 384 -2.99 2.23 -17.74
CA LEU A 384 -2.16 3.32 -17.22
C LEU A 384 -0.69 2.92 -17.10
N GLN A 385 -0.40 1.68 -16.68
CA GLN A 385 0.97 1.16 -16.65
C GLN A 385 1.61 1.18 -18.04
N LEU A 386 0.90 0.67 -19.04
CA LEU A 386 1.40 0.60 -20.42
C LEU A 386 1.50 1.98 -21.06
N GLU A 387 0.58 2.90 -20.79
CA GLU A 387 0.65 4.28 -21.25
C GLU A 387 1.92 4.98 -20.72
N THR A 388 2.24 4.80 -19.43
CA THR A 388 3.47 5.33 -18.82
C THR A 388 4.72 4.71 -19.44
N LEU A 389 4.75 3.37 -19.59
CA LEU A 389 5.90 2.66 -20.16
C LEU A 389 6.09 2.92 -21.67
N ALA A 390 5.04 3.33 -22.40
CA ALA A 390 5.13 3.70 -23.81
C ALA A 390 5.60 5.14 -24.03
N ALA A 391 5.47 6.00 -23.01
CA ALA A 391 6.14 7.28 -23.01
C ALA A 391 7.65 7.05 -22.98
N PRO A 392 8.47 7.96 -23.51
CA PRO A 392 9.92 7.86 -23.33
C PRO A 392 10.24 7.83 -21.82
N LEU A 393 10.69 6.67 -21.34
CA LEU A 393 11.18 6.44 -19.98
C LEU A 393 12.65 6.06 -20.03
#